data_e154997db606bc17b56d4d842730b2ef
#
_entry.id   e154997db606bc17b56d4d842730b2ef
#
_cell.length_a   1.000
_cell.length_b   1.000
_cell.length_c   1.000
_cell.angle_alpha   90.00
_cell.angle_beta   90.00
_cell.angle_gamma   90.00
#
_symmetry.space_group_name_H-M   'P 1'
#
loop_
_entity.id
_entity.type
_entity.pdbx_description
1 polymer ?
#
loop_
_entity_poly.entity_id
_entity_poly.type
_entity_poly.pdbx_seq_one_letter_code
_entity_poly.pdbx_strand_id
1 'polypeptide(L)'
;VVLSGPVMTGQVVSIGRWVLLQSANKVQILVSESGTPTFDPAGYEVAGINLDECTIVHIRSPLLYKSGFAGRYDQTFSLNLDGPTTPNLRKLQFYKVSRPMIGLDDFAGDLAEVSSD
;
A
#
# COMPACT_ATOMS: atom_id res chain seq x y z
N VAL A 1 -1.70 -1.92 -17.71
CA VAL A 1 -1.55 -3.13 -16.89
C VAL A 1 -2.93 -3.73 -16.66
N VAL A 2 -3.05 -5.03 -16.81
CA VAL A 2 -4.24 -5.78 -16.42
C VAL A 2 -3.99 -6.33 -15.01
N LEU A 3 -4.85 -5.99 -14.05
CA LEU A 3 -4.69 -6.44 -12.67
C LEU A 3 -4.95 -7.94 -12.57
N SER A 4 -4.09 -8.65 -11.84
CA SER A 4 -4.13 -10.12 -11.69
C SER A 4 -4.53 -10.58 -10.29
N GLY A 5 -4.36 -9.72 -9.30
CA GLY A 5 -4.71 -10.02 -7.92
C GLY A 5 -6.23 -10.08 -7.68
N PRO A 6 -6.67 -10.55 -6.51
CA PRO A 6 -8.09 -10.74 -6.19
C PRO A 6 -8.89 -9.44 -6.09
N VAL A 7 -8.19 -8.30 -5.94
CA VAL A 7 -8.82 -6.99 -5.91
C VAL A 7 -8.80 -6.42 -7.32
N MET A 8 -9.97 -6.15 -7.88
CA MET A 8 -10.14 -5.56 -9.23
C MET A 8 -9.57 -6.43 -10.36
N THR A 9 -9.58 -7.75 -10.23
CA THR A 9 -9.09 -8.70 -11.24
C THR A 9 -9.63 -8.39 -12.63
N GLY A 10 -8.76 -8.38 -13.64
CA GLY A 10 -9.11 -8.11 -15.03
C GLY A 10 -9.31 -6.64 -15.38
N GLN A 11 -9.26 -5.71 -14.42
CA GLN A 11 -9.31 -4.28 -14.73
C GLN A 11 -8.04 -3.81 -15.41
N VAL A 12 -8.22 -2.97 -16.43
CA VAL A 12 -7.13 -2.33 -17.15
C VAL A 12 -6.80 -1.00 -16.49
N VAL A 13 -5.59 -0.85 -16.00
CA VAL A 13 -5.12 0.38 -15.37
C VAL A 13 -3.96 0.95 -16.18
N SER A 14 -4.04 2.24 -16.50
CA SER A 14 -2.91 2.95 -17.13
C SER A 14 -1.97 3.44 -16.04
N ILE A 15 -0.71 3.06 -16.12
CA ILE A 15 0.36 3.55 -15.24
C ILE A 15 1.20 4.66 -15.89
N GLY A 16 0.82 5.09 -17.09
CA GLY A 16 1.58 6.06 -17.88
C GLY A 16 2.94 5.49 -18.33
N ARG A 17 3.90 6.38 -18.55
CA ARG A 17 5.28 5.97 -18.79
C ARG A 17 5.90 5.51 -17.48
N TRP A 18 6.79 4.56 -17.58
CA TRP A 18 7.50 4.04 -16.42
C TRP A 18 8.98 3.74 -16.76
N VAL A 19 9.79 3.67 -15.75
CA VAL A 19 11.20 3.29 -15.84
C VAL A 19 11.54 2.38 -14.66
N LEU A 20 12.28 1.32 -14.95
CA LEU A 20 12.88 0.46 -13.95
C LEU A 20 14.35 0.85 -13.80
N LEU A 21 14.71 1.34 -12.63
CA LEU A 21 16.09 1.63 -12.24
C LEU A 21 16.65 0.42 -11.49
N GLN A 22 17.86 0.04 -11.84
CA GLN A 22 18.54 -1.07 -11.17
C GLN A 22 19.94 -0.64 -10.76
N SER A 23 20.27 -0.87 -9.49
CA SER A 23 21.62 -0.64 -8.96
C SER A 23 22.51 -1.87 -9.09
N ALA A 24 23.81 -1.68 -8.92
CA ALA A 24 24.80 -2.76 -8.89
C ALA A 24 24.50 -3.79 -7.76
N ASN A 25 23.85 -3.36 -6.68
CA ASN A 25 23.49 -4.21 -5.54
C ASN A 25 22.11 -4.90 -5.73
N LYS A 26 21.63 -5.00 -6.97
CA LYS A 26 20.34 -5.62 -7.32
C LYS A 26 19.11 -4.94 -6.71
N VAL A 27 19.23 -3.72 -6.21
CA VAL A 27 18.06 -2.93 -5.81
C VAL A 27 17.37 -2.44 -7.07
N GLN A 28 16.07 -2.72 -7.18
CA GLN A 28 15.21 -2.30 -8.28
C GLN A 28 14.21 -1.25 -7.77
N ILE A 29 14.06 -0.16 -8.52
CA ILE A 29 13.13 0.91 -8.21
C ILE A 29 12.25 1.14 -9.43
N LEU A 30 10.97 0.86 -9.31
CA LEU A 30 9.99 1.15 -10.34
C LEU A 30 9.43 2.56 -10.12
N VAL A 31 9.62 3.42 -11.10
CA VAL A 31 9.08 4.78 -11.12
C VAL A 31 8.05 4.88 -12.24
N SER A 32 6.86 5.34 -11.94
CA SER A 32 5.76 5.51 -12.89
C SER A 32 5.25 6.95 -12.91
N GLU A 33 4.80 7.40 -14.07
CA GLU A 33 4.25 8.74 -14.29
C GLU A 33 2.90 8.93 -13.60
N SER A 34 2.09 7.89 -13.60
CA SER A 34 0.77 7.86 -12.94
C SER A 34 0.79 6.98 -11.71
N GLY A 35 -0.17 7.20 -10.81
CA GLY A 35 -0.32 6.35 -9.63
C GLY A 35 -0.52 4.90 -10.04
N THR A 36 0.39 4.05 -9.59
CA THR A 36 0.35 2.61 -9.89
C THR A 36 -0.40 1.89 -8.78
N PRO A 37 -1.22 0.88 -9.10
CA PRO A 37 -1.82 0.01 -8.10
C PRO A 37 -0.75 -0.88 -7.46
N THR A 38 0.04 -0.30 -6.56
CA THR A 38 1.19 -0.97 -5.91
C THR A 38 0.79 -2.18 -5.08
N PHE A 39 -0.50 -2.38 -4.86
CA PHE A 39 -1.05 -3.54 -4.17
C PHE A 39 -1.19 -4.78 -5.06
N ASP A 40 -1.00 -4.65 -6.38
CA ASP A 40 -1.17 -5.76 -7.32
C ASP A 40 0.19 -6.15 -7.94
N PRO A 41 0.55 -7.44 -7.93
CA PRO A 41 1.80 -7.94 -8.52
C PRO A 41 1.98 -7.58 -9.99
N ALA A 42 0.90 -7.54 -10.77
CA ALA A 42 0.94 -7.29 -12.21
C ALA A 42 1.63 -5.96 -12.58
N GLY A 43 1.55 -4.95 -11.69
CA GLY A 43 2.25 -3.67 -11.89
C GLY A 43 3.77 -3.81 -11.90
N TYR A 44 4.30 -4.74 -11.14
CA TYR A 44 5.74 -5.03 -11.06
C TYR A 44 6.17 -5.98 -12.17
N GLU A 45 5.38 -7.01 -12.42
CA GLU A 45 5.67 -8.03 -13.42
C GLU A 45 5.70 -7.46 -14.84
N VAL A 46 4.80 -6.53 -15.18
CA VAL A 46 4.82 -5.85 -16.49
C VAL A 46 6.06 -4.99 -16.68
N ALA A 47 6.67 -4.52 -15.60
CA ALA A 47 7.94 -3.80 -15.63
C ALA A 47 9.16 -4.71 -15.71
N GLY A 48 8.97 -6.03 -15.75
CA GLY A 48 10.04 -7.03 -15.83
C GLY A 48 10.64 -7.40 -14.48
N ILE A 49 9.99 -7.06 -13.36
CA ILE A 49 10.44 -7.46 -12.03
C ILE A 49 9.93 -8.87 -11.75
N ASN A 50 10.86 -9.81 -11.52
CA ASN A 50 10.51 -11.13 -11.01
C ASN A 50 10.36 -11.09 -9.49
N LEU A 51 9.12 -11.03 -9.01
CA LEU A 51 8.83 -10.92 -7.58
C LEU A 51 9.26 -12.15 -6.77
N ASP A 52 9.31 -13.32 -7.39
CA ASP A 52 9.70 -14.56 -6.72
C ASP A 52 11.22 -14.62 -6.44
N GLU A 53 12.00 -13.79 -7.13
CA GLU A 53 13.44 -13.61 -6.87
C GLU A 53 13.74 -12.47 -5.88
N CYS A 54 12.72 -11.72 -5.47
CA CYS A 54 12.90 -10.60 -4.55
C CYS A 54 12.93 -11.07 -3.10
N THR A 55 14.01 -10.79 -2.39
CA THR A 55 14.09 -11.04 -0.93
C THR A 55 13.21 -10.07 -0.14
N ILE A 56 13.11 -8.83 -0.58
CA ILE A 56 12.30 -7.77 0.06
C ILE A 56 11.57 -6.99 -1.02
N VAL A 57 10.27 -6.77 -0.83
CA VAL A 57 9.47 -5.90 -1.67
C VAL A 57 8.88 -4.77 -0.83
N HIS A 58 9.19 -3.53 -1.17
CA HIS A 58 8.60 -2.36 -0.54
C HIS A 58 7.35 -1.92 -1.30
N ILE A 59 6.20 -2.00 -0.64
CA ILE A 59 4.89 -1.73 -1.24
C ILE A 59 4.26 -0.51 -0.56
N ARG A 60 3.85 0.48 -1.34
CA ARG A 60 3.13 1.66 -0.84
C ARG A 60 1.62 1.41 -0.86
N SER A 61 1.17 0.47 -0.04
CA SER A 61 -0.25 0.17 0.14
C SER A 61 -0.47 -0.26 1.59
N PRO A 62 -1.31 0.43 2.36
CA PRO A 62 -1.48 0.11 3.79
C PRO A 62 -2.26 -1.18 4.03
N LEU A 63 -3.16 -1.59 3.14
CA LEU A 63 -4.06 -2.72 3.37
C LEU A 63 -4.13 -3.70 2.19
N LEU A 64 -4.32 -3.22 0.97
CA LEU A 64 -4.66 -4.07 -0.17
C LEU A 64 -3.53 -5.01 -0.60
N TYR A 65 -2.27 -4.71 -0.23
CA TYR A 65 -1.15 -5.62 -0.49
C TYR A 65 -1.36 -7.01 0.12
N LYS A 66 -2.04 -7.11 1.26
CA LYS A 66 -2.33 -8.39 1.93
C LYS A 66 -3.09 -9.34 1.03
N SER A 67 -4.01 -8.81 0.24
CA SER A 67 -4.76 -9.60 -0.73
C SER A 67 -3.96 -9.84 -2.01
N GLY A 68 -3.35 -8.79 -2.57
CA GLY A 68 -2.63 -8.89 -3.85
C GLY A 68 -1.40 -9.79 -3.81
N PHE A 69 -0.72 -9.83 -2.67
CA PHE A 69 0.50 -10.63 -2.47
C PHE A 69 0.26 -11.85 -1.56
N ALA A 70 -0.99 -12.25 -1.33
CA ALA A 70 -1.30 -13.41 -0.50
C ALA A 70 -0.54 -14.66 -0.98
N GLY A 71 0.15 -15.33 -0.03
CA GLY A 71 0.96 -16.50 -0.33
C GLY A 71 2.32 -16.24 -0.99
N ARG A 72 2.71 -14.98 -1.18
CA ARG A 72 4.00 -14.59 -1.76
C ARG A 72 4.99 -14.00 -0.75
N TYR A 73 4.66 -14.00 0.54
CA TYR A 73 5.56 -13.47 1.58
C TYR A 73 5.42 -14.26 2.88
N ASP A 74 6.52 -14.37 3.62
CA ASP A 74 6.56 -15.03 4.92
C ASP A 74 6.38 -14.02 6.06
N GLN A 75 6.89 -12.81 5.89
CA GLN A 75 6.87 -11.77 6.91
C GLN A 75 6.52 -10.41 6.32
N THR A 76 5.91 -9.56 7.14
CA THR A 76 5.56 -8.19 6.80
C THR A 76 6.05 -7.22 7.86
N PHE A 77 6.68 -6.14 7.43
CA PHE A 77 7.11 -5.04 8.27
C PHE A 77 6.35 -3.78 7.89
N SER A 78 5.65 -3.18 8.84
CA SER A 78 4.98 -1.90 8.64
C SER A 78 5.94 -0.75 8.90
N LEU A 79 6.13 0.11 7.91
CA LEU A 79 6.94 1.31 8.04
C LEU A 79 6.03 2.53 8.27
N ASN A 80 6.25 3.23 9.38
CA ASN A 80 5.53 4.47 9.69
C ASN A 80 6.35 5.67 9.19
N LEU A 81 6.29 5.91 7.90
CA LEU A 81 6.98 7.00 7.23
C LEU A 81 6.06 8.23 7.09
N ASP A 82 6.68 9.41 7.03
CA ASP A 82 5.96 10.64 6.73
C ASP A 82 5.58 10.69 5.25
N GLY A 83 4.43 11.28 4.97
CA GLY A 83 3.96 11.41 3.59
C GLY A 83 2.45 11.68 3.51
N PRO A 84 1.94 12.08 2.35
CA PRO A 84 0.53 12.46 2.17
C PRO A 84 -0.45 11.28 2.33
N THR A 85 0.05 10.06 2.27
CA THR A 85 -0.76 8.82 2.37
C THR A 85 -0.46 8.05 3.65
N THR A 86 0.01 8.73 4.70
CA THR A 86 0.28 8.07 5.98
C THR A 86 -1.00 7.50 6.60
N PRO A 87 -0.99 6.26 7.10
CA PRO A 87 -2.13 5.71 7.86
C PRO A 87 -2.24 6.31 9.26
N ASN A 88 -1.22 7.01 9.73
CA ASN A 88 -1.24 7.68 11.02
C ASN A 88 -1.92 9.05 10.90
N LEU A 89 -3.22 9.08 11.11
CA LEU A 89 -4.02 10.29 11.01
C LEU A 89 -3.58 11.40 11.96
N ARG A 90 -2.94 11.07 13.09
CA ARG A 90 -2.45 12.06 14.07
C ARG A 90 -1.27 12.88 13.54
N LYS A 91 -0.59 12.43 12.49
CA LYS A 91 0.46 13.19 11.79
C LYS A 91 -0.08 14.20 10.78
N LEU A 92 -1.36 14.14 10.46
CA LEU A 92 -2.02 15.03 9.52
C LEU A 92 -2.68 16.21 10.27
N GLN A 93 -2.65 17.39 9.64
CA GLN A 93 -3.33 18.55 10.18
C GLN A 93 -4.74 18.65 9.59
N PHE A 94 -5.74 18.61 10.47
CA PHE A 94 -7.14 18.74 10.11
C PHE A 94 -7.71 20.04 10.66
N TYR A 95 -8.09 20.96 9.76
CA TYR A 95 -8.56 22.31 10.14
C TYR A 95 -10.10 22.44 10.22
N LYS A 96 -10.83 21.53 9.58
CA LYS A 96 -12.30 21.63 9.44
C LYS A 96 -13.01 20.31 9.82
N VAL A 97 -12.50 19.65 10.84
CA VAL A 97 -13.07 18.40 11.33
C VAL A 97 -13.69 18.64 12.69
N SER A 98 -14.94 18.24 12.85
CA SER A 98 -15.61 18.27 14.17
C SER A 98 -14.91 17.36 15.16
N ARG A 99 -14.75 17.84 16.38
CA ARG A 99 -14.14 17.09 17.48
C ARG A 99 -15.18 16.75 18.54
N PRO A 100 -15.09 15.63 19.24
CA PRO A 100 -14.09 14.56 19.10
C PRO A 100 -14.34 13.66 17.88
N MET A 101 -13.26 13.11 17.31
CA MET A 101 -13.30 12.23 16.14
C MET A 101 -12.52 10.93 16.38
N ILE A 102 -13.15 9.79 16.05
CA ILE A 102 -12.49 8.48 16.15
C ILE A 102 -11.23 8.44 15.27
N GLY A 103 -10.13 7.97 15.87
CA GLY A 103 -8.83 7.88 15.20
C GLY A 103 -7.94 9.12 15.32
N LEU A 104 -8.50 10.28 15.69
CA LEU A 104 -7.75 11.51 15.99
C LEU A 104 -7.71 11.83 17.48
N ASP A 105 -8.78 11.58 18.18
CA ASP A 105 -8.93 11.86 19.60
C ASP A 105 -8.98 10.55 20.41
N ASP A 106 -8.51 10.63 21.66
CA ASP A 106 -8.62 9.52 22.58
C ASP A 106 -10.00 9.54 23.22
N PHE A 107 -10.83 8.57 22.87
CA PHE A 107 -12.09 8.34 23.55
C PHE A 107 -11.81 7.53 24.81
N ALA A 108 -11.75 8.20 25.94
CA ALA A 108 -11.64 7.53 27.21
C ALA A 108 -13.03 6.95 27.57
N GLY A 109 -13.25 5.68 27.36
CA GLY A 109 -14.25 4.93 28.08
C GLY A 109 -15.43 4.32 27.33
N ASP A 110 -15.90 4.82 26.20
CA ASP A 110 -17.25 4.44 25.72
C ASP A 110 -17.33 3.46 24.53
N LEU A 111 -16.22 2.93 24.03
CA LEU A 111 -16.26 1.96 22.93
C LEU A 111 -16.23 0.48 23.38
N ALA A 112 -16.18 0.22 24.67
CA ALA A 112 -16.15 -1.15 25.20
C ALA A 112 -17.54 -1.83 25.24
N GLU A 113 -18.64 -1.09 25.04
CA GLU A 113 -20.00 -1.63 25.15
C GLU A 113 -20.69 -1.97 23.81
N VAL A 114 -20.05 -1.77 22.67
CA VAL A 114 -20.70 -2.00 21.36
C VAL A 114 -20.41 -3.38 20.76
N SER A 115 -19.73 -4.27 21.47
CA SER A 115 -19.40 -5.60 20.96
C SER A 115 -20.04 -6.73 21.77
N SER A 116 -21.35 -6.69 21.95
CA SER A 116 -22.09 -7.87 22.41
C SER A 116 -23.56 -7.76 22.00
N ASP A 117 -23.85 -8.14 20.77
CA ASP A 117 -25.09 -8.82 20.38
C ASP A 117 -24.88 -9.53 19.04
#